data_32246b7baa207a166143ad0d151acb43
#
_entry.id   32246b7baa207a166143ad0d151acb43
#
_cell.length_a   1.000
_cell.length_b   1.000
_cell.length_c   1.000
_cell.angle_alpha   90.00
_cell.angle_beta   90.00
_cell.angle_gamma   90.00
#
_symmetry.space_group_name_H-M   'P 1'
#
loop_
_entity.id
_entity.type
_entity.pdbx_description
1 polymer ?
#
loop_
_entity_poly.entity_id
_entity_poly.type
_entity_poly.pdbx_seq_one_letter_code
_entity_poly.pdbx_strand_id
1 'polypeptide(L)'
;MAQDVIVRIQGLNKTFRGRAGTVVALNGIDLDIYRGEIFGIIGLSGAGKSTLVRCINFLEKPTEGTVTVDGQELGRLSKKQLLEARRSMGMIFQQFNLLQQRTALQNICFPLEIAGTSKADAEKRARELLEIVGLSDRADNYPSQLSGGQQQRVAIARALANNPSIMLCDEATSALDSTTTAQILDLLRRINRELNVTLVIITHSLSVARNICDRVAMIDGGRIVEMGDTEELFSNPQSDILKTLITDAKVENHRHKHDSASSDEQTDAPTKEEVK
;
A
#
# COMPACT_ATOMS: atom_id res chain seq x y z
N MET A 1 18.85 2.57 21.46
CA MET A 1 18.31 1.20 21.42
C MET A 1 18.42 0.71 19.98
N ALA A 2 18.82 -0.53 19.72
CA ALA A 2 18.84 -1.07 18.35
C ALA A 2 17.38 -1.11 17.84
N GLN A 3 17.15 -0.58 16.64
CA GLN A 3 15.82 -0.64 16.02
C GLN A 3 15.49 -2.09 15.67
N ASP A 4 14.30 -2.56 16.03
CA ASP A 4 13.84 -3.93 15.76
C ASP A 4 13.47 -4.06 14.26
N VAL A 5 14.25 -4.85 13.51
CA VAL A 5 14.06 -5.07 12.08
C VAL A 5 13.01 -6.16 11.88
N ILE A 6 11.86 -5.80 11.31
CA ILE A 6 10.80 -6.77 10.96
C ILE A 6 10.97 -7.37 9.57
N VAL A 7 11.49 -6.60 8.59
CA VAL A 7 11.85 -7.10 7.25
C VAL A 7 13.30 -6.78 6.97
N ARG A 8 14.06 -7.81 6.63
CA ARG A 8 15.43 -7.66 6.14
C ARG A 8 15.58 -8.30 4.78
N ILE A 9 16.08 -7.53 3.83
CA ILE A 9 16.39 -7.97 2.47
C ILE A 9 17.88 -7.80 2.25
N GLN A 10 18.56 -8.82 1.72
CA GLN A 10 19.99 -8.80 1.48
C GLN A 10 20.32 -9.32 0.09
N GLY A 11 20.94 -8.47 -0.72
CA GLY A 11 21.42 -8.79 -2.08
C GLY A 11 20.33 -9.33 -3.00
N LEU A 12 19.08 -8.84 -2.86
CA LEU A 12 17.94 -9.38 -3.58
C LEU A 12 18.03 -9.09 -5.08
N ASN A 13 18.05 -10.15 -5.87
CA ASN A 13 17.93 -10.09 -7.32
C ASN A 13 16.67 -10.83 -7.78
N LYS A 14 15.96 -10.25 -8.76
CA LYS A 14 14.85 -10.91 -9.43
C LYS A 14 14.92 -10.73 -10.93
N THR A 15 15.04 -11.85 -11.62
CA THR A 15 15.09 -11.91 -13.08
C THR A 15 13.93 -12.77 -13.60
N PHE A 16 13.17 -12.25 -14.52
CA PHE A 16 12.14 -12.99 -15.25
C PHE A 16 12.71 -13.44 -16.58
N ARG A 17 12.56 -14.73 -16.90
CA ARG A 17 12.94 -15.32 -18.19
C ARG A 17 11.67 -15.68 -18.95
N GLY A 18 11.47 -15.10 -20.11
CA GLY A 18 10.32 -15.35 -20.98
C GLY A 18 10.73 -15.58 -22.42
N ARG A 19 9.75 -15.89 -23.29
CA ARG A 19 10.00 -16.08 -24.73
C ARG A 19 10.55 -14.83 -25.43
N ALA A 20 10.24 -13.65 -24.90
CA ALA A 20 10.69 -12.36 -25.43
C ALA A 20 12.07 -11.90 -24.89
N GLY A 21 12.73 -12.73 -24.05
CA GLY A 21 14.03 -12.40 -23.47
C GLY A 21 14.05 -12.44 -21.94
N THR A 22 15.10 -11.85 -21.38
CA THR A 22 15.36 -11.80 -19.93
C THR A 22 15.16 -10.36 -19.45
N VAL A 23 14.35 -10.19 -18.40
CA VAL A 23 14.11 -8.89 -17.76
C VAL A 23 14.61 -8.94 -16.31
N VAL A 24 15.55 -8.08 -15.96
CA VAL A 24 16.01 -7.90 -14.59
C VAL A 24 15.07 -6.89 -13.92
N ALA A 25 14.22 -7.37 -13.03
CA ALA A 25 13.23 -6.54 -12.34
C ALA A 25 13.76 -5.94 -11.03
N LEU A 26 14.68 -6.67 -10.35
CA LEU A 26 15.38 -6.21 -9.14
C LEU A 26 16.84 -6.61 -9.24
N ASN A 27 17.73 -5.70 -8.81
CA ASN A 27 19.16 -5.84 -8.96
C ASN A 27 19.90 -5.36 -7.71
N GLY A 28 20.26 -6.30 -6.81
CA GLY A 28 21.06 -6.03 -5.62
C GLY A 28 20.34 -5.13 -4.62
N ILE A 29 19.09 -5.46 -4.26
CA ILE A 29 18.34 -4.71 -3.23
C ILE A 29 18.80 -5.15 -1.84
N ASP A 30 19.25 -4.18 -1.05
CA ASP A 30 19.46 -4.27 0.39
C ASP A 30 18.53 -3.32 1.11
N LEU A 31 17.74 -3.81 2.08
CA LEU A 31 16.72 -3.02 2.76
C LEU A 31 16.39 -3.58 4.14
N ASP A 32 16.39 -2.72 5.15
CA ASP A 32 15.82 -3.00 6.47
C ASP A 32 14.59 -2.12 6.72
N ILE A 33 13.47 -2.76 7.10
CA ILE A 33 12.24 -2.10 7.55
C ILE A 33 12.07 -2.40 9.03
N TYR A 34 11.76 -1.37 9.82
CA TYR A 34 11.67 -1.48 11.27
C TYR A 34 10.24 -1.74 11.73
N ARG A 35 10.11 -2.42 12.87
CA ARG A 35 8.79 -2.72 13.44
C ARG A 35 8.06 -1.45 13.84
N GLY A 36 6.79 -1.36 13.45
CA GLY A 36 5.90 -0.24 13.78
C GLY A 36 6.07 0.99 12.90
N GLU A 37 7.07 1.03 11.98
CA GLU A 37 7.18 2.15 11.04
C GLU A 37 6.19 2.05 9.87
N ILE A 38 5.92 3.17 9.24
CA ILE A 38 5.27 3.27 7.93
C ILE A 38 6.36 3.53 6.90
N PHE A 39 6.74 2.49 6.15
CA PHE A 39 7.81 2.55 5.17
C PHE A 39 7.28 2.73 3.75
N GLY A 40 7.76 3.74 3.03
CA GLY A 40 7.38 4.03 1.66
C GLY A 40 8.35 3.42 0.64
N ILE A 41 7.81 2.86 -0.45
CA ILE A 41 8.57 2.46 -1.64
C ILE A 41 8.04 3.27 -2.82
N ILE A 42 8.83 4.23 -3.31
CA ILE A 42 8.45 5.12 -4.40
C ILE A 42 9.28 4.86 -5.65
N GLY A 43 8.79 5.31 -6.79
CA GLY A 43 9.48 5.19 -8.08
C GLY A 43 8.51 5.20 -9.25
N LEU A 44 9.04 5.35 -10.45
CA LEU A 44 8.26 5.36 -11.69
C LEU A 44 7.57 4.02 -11.96
N SER A 45 6.60 4.02 -12.89
CA SER A 45 6.00 2.78 -13.36
C SER A 45 7.08 1.87 -13.96
N GLY A 46 7.01 0.58 -13.65
CA GLY A 46 8.01 -0.39 -14.12
C GLY A 46 9.34 -0.42 -13.35
N ALA A 47 9.56 0.45 -12.35
CA ALA A 47 10.82 0.49 -11.58
C ALA A 47 11.10 -0.76 -10.71
N GLY A 48 10.13 -1.69 -10.55
CA GLY A 48 10.30 -2.92 -9.77
C GLY A 48 9.56 -2.94 -8.44
N LYS A 49 8.83 -1.90 -8.06
CA LYS A 49 8.14 -1.75 -6.76
C LYS A 49 7.23 -2.94 -6.39
N SER A 50 6.26 -3.27 -7.25
CA SER A 50 5.34 -4.40 -7.01
C SER A 50 6.06 -5.74 -7.01
N THR A 51 7.16 -5.88 -7.79
CA THR A 51 8.02 -7.07 -7.75
C THR A 51 8.70 -7.19 -6.38
N LEU A 52 9.21 -6.10 -5.83
CA LEU A 52 9.85 -6.08 -4.51
C LEU A 52 8.85 -6.53 -3.42
N VAL A 53 7.65 -5.97 -3.39
CA VAL A 53 6.63 -6.36 -2.41
C VAL A 53 6.22 -7.84 -2.57
N ARG A 54 6.09 -8.32 -3.81
CA ARG A 54 5.83 -9.75 -4.04
C ARG A 54 6.98 -10.65 -3.62
N CYS A 55 8.21 -10.14 -3.59
CA CYS A 55 9.34 -10.84 -2.98
C CYS A 55 9.29 -10.80 -1.45
N ILE A 56 8.84 -9.68 -0.83
CA ILE A 56 8.71 -9.57 0.64
C ILE A 56 7.73 -10.62 1.17
N ASN A 57 6.56 -10.82 0.54
CA ASN A 57 5.62 -11.86 0.93
C ASN A 57 5.89 -13.23 0.27
N PHE A 58 7.00 -13.32 -0.47
CA PHE A 58 7.45 -14.51 -1.17
C PHE A 58 6.44 -15.09 -2.20
N LEU A 59 5.51 -14.25 -2.70
CA LEU A 59 4.68 -14.59 -3.87
C LEU A 59 5.55 -14.72 -5.13
N GLU A 60 6.57 -13.87 -5.23
CA GLU A 60 7.66 -14.01 -6.19
C GLU A 60 8.92 -14.48 -5.47
N LYS A 61 9.42 -15.64 -5.87
CA LYS A 61 10.68 -16.15 -5.31
C LYS A 61 11.86 -15.35 -5.88
N PRO A 62 12.76 -14.82 -5.04
CA PRO A 62 14.02 -14.22 -5.49
C PRO A 62 14.81 -15.15 -6.40
N THR A 63 15.54 -14.60 -7.35
CA THR A 63 16.53 -15.34 -8.13
C THR A 63 17.80 -15.55 -7.31
N GLU A 64 18.19 -14.53 -6.55
CA GLU A 64 19.32 -14.54 -5.62
C GLU A 64 19.01 -13.63 -4.43
N GLY A 65 19.80 -13.74 -3.36
CA GLY A 65 19.63 -12.99 -2.14
C GLY A 65 18.60 -13.61 -1.19
N THR A 66 18.37 -12.94 -0.06
CA THR A 66 17.51 -13.44 1.01
C THR A 66 16.46 -12.43 1.43
N VAL A 67 15.31 -12.93 1.89
CA VAL A 67 14.24 -12.16 2.50
C VAL A 67 13.92 -12.79 3.84
N THR A 68 14.10 -12.03 4.90
CA THR A 68 13.75 -12.40 6.28
C THR A 68 12.60 -11.52 6.75
N VAL A 69 11.55 -12.14 7.26
CA VAL A 69 10.41 -11.45 7.84
C VAL A 69 10.16 -12.00 9.24
N ASP A 70 10.07 -11.11 10.22
CA ASP A 70 9.87 -11.45 11.63
C ASP A 70 10.87 -12.53 12.12
N GLY A 71 12.14 -12.36 11.76
CA GLY A 71 13.25 -13.28 12.09
C GLY A 71 13.30 -14.58 11.28
N GLN A 72 12.36 -14.82 10.36
CA GLN A 72 12.30 -16.05 9.56
C GLN A 72 12.78 -15.80 8.12
N GLU A 73 13.83 -16.47 7.69
CA GLU A 73 14.28 -16.44 6.29
C GLU A 73 13.32 -17.25 5.41
N LEU A 74 12.50 -16.56 4.61
CA LEU A 74 11.39 -17.16 3.87
C LEU A 74 11.83 -18.23 2.85
N GLY A 75 13.03 -18.08 2.29
CA GLY A 75 13.60 -19.00 1.32
C GLY A 75 13.93 -20.38 1.88
N ARG A 76 14.10 -20.50 3.20
CA ARG A 76 14.41 -21.76 3.90
C ARG A 76 13.17 -22.47 4.44
N LEU A 77 12.00 -21.83 4.37
CA LEU A 77 10.77 -22.38 4.92
C LEU A 77 10.19 -23.48 4.02
N SER A 78 9.66 -24.53 4.63
CA SER A 78 8.80 -25.48 3.95
C SER A 78 7.51 -24.80 3.47
N LYS A 79 6.78 -25.42 2.52
CA LYS A 79 5.50 -24.87 2.03
C LYS A 79 4.50 -24.58 3.15
N LYS A 80 4.41 -25.45 4.17
CA LYS A 80 3.52 -25.27 5.32
C LYS A 80 3.95 -24.06 6.17
N GLN A 81 5.23 -23.96 6.48
CA GLN A 81 5.78 -22.84 7.25
C GLN A 81 5.64 -21.51 6.49
N LEU A 82 5.83 -21.51 5.16
CA LEU A 82 5.64 -20.31 4.34
C LEU A 82 4.18 -19.85 4.32
N LEU A 83 3.21 -20.78 4.28
CA LEU A 83 1.80 -20.43 4.40
C LEU A 83 1.49 -19.83 5.78
N GLU A 84 2.09 -20.36 6.83
CA GLU A 84 1.95 -19.81 8.18
C GLU A 84 2.56 -18.41 8.28
N ALA A 85 3.80 -18.22 7.80
CA ALA A 85 4.45 -16.91 7.78
C ALA A 85 3.62 -15.87 6.99
N ARG A 86 2.96 -16.25 5.90
CA ARG A 86 2.07 -15.35 5.13
C ARG A 86 0.80 -14.95 5.88
N ARG A 87 0.35 -15.70 6.89
CA ARG A 87 -0.78 -15.30 7.73
C ARG A 87 -0.49 -14.07 8.58
N SER A 88 0.80 -13.88 8.95
CA SER A 88 1.26 -12.69 9.66
C SER A 88 1.52 -11.48 8.74
N MET A 89 1.29 -11.62 7.43
CA MET A 89 1.47 -10.57 6.43
C MET A 89 0.13 -10.27 5.76
N GLY A 90 -0.46 -9.12 6.07
CA GLY A 90 -1.62 -8.60 5.33
C GLY A 90 -1.20 -8.05 3.97
N MET A 91 -2.05 -8.16 2.96
CA MET A 91 -1.80 -7.54 1.65
C MET A 91 -3.03 -6.82 1.13
N ILE A 92 -2.83 -5.58 0.72
CA ILE A 92 -3.80 -4.74 0.03
C ILE A 92 -3.29 -4.53 -1.39
N PHE A 93 -4.12 -4.84 -2.37
CA PHE A 93 -3.78 -4.74 -3.79
C PHE A 93 -4.30 -3.43 -4.40
N GLN A 94 -3.74 -3.02 -5.51
CA GLN A 94 -4.16 -1.87 -6.30
C GLN A 94 -5.65 -1.92 -6.68
N GLN A 95 -6.14 -3.09 -7.12
CA GLN A 95 -7.56 -3.39 -7.22
C GLN A 95 -7.99 -4.01 -5.91
N PHE A 96 -9.17 -3.69 -5.42
CA PHE A 96 -9.67 -4.15 -4.10
C PHE A 96 -9.68 -5.67 -3.96
N ASN A 97 -9.80 -6.40 -5.09
CA ASN A 97 -9.79 -7.87 -5.17
C ASN A 97 -10.75 -8.53 -4.17
N LEU A 98 -11.92 -7.91 -3.98
CA LEU A 98 -12.97 -8.48 -3.16
C LEU A 98 -13.64 -9.64 -3.89
N LEU A 99 -14.04 -10.65 -3.13
CA LEU A 99 -14.83 -11.77 -3.62
C LEU A 99 -16.24 -11.25 -3.91
N GLN A 100 -16.60 -11.12 -5.19
CA GLN A 100 -17.83 -10.45 -5.63
C GLN A 100 -19.11 -11.17 -5.19
N GLN A 101 -19.01 -12.48 -4.92
CA GLN A 101 -20.11 -13.34 -4.48
C GLN A 101 -20.23 -13.43 -2.95
N ARG A 102 -19.43 -12.65 -2.22
CA ARG A 102 -19.42 -12.59 -0.75
C ARG A 102 -19.72 -11.18 -0.28
N THR A 103 -20.46 -11.08 0.82
CA THR A 103 -20.72 -9.79 1.48
C THR A 103 -19.44 -9.20 2.08
N ALA A 104 -19.47 -7.95 2.55
CA ALA A 104 -18.35 -7.32 3.26
C ALA A 104 -17.87 -8.18 4.44
N LEU A 105 -18.80 -8.61 5.31
CA LEU A 105 -18.52 -9.50 6.43
C LEU A 105 -17.84 -10.79 5.96
N GLN A 106 -18.40 -11.46 4.96
CA GLN A 106 -17.88 -12.72 4.43
C GLN A 106 -16.51 -12.58 3.76
N ASN A 107 -16.22 -11.43 3.14
CA ASN A 107 -14.89 -11.12 2.61
C ASN A 107 -13.85 -11.04 3.73
N ILE A 108 -14.20 -10.45 4.87
CA ILE A 108 -13.30 -10.33 6.04
C ILE A 108 -13.16 -11.67 6.75
N CYS A 109 -14.22 -12.50 6.83
CA CYS A 109 -14.16 -13.84 7.39
C CYS A 109 -13.26 -14.79 6.58
N PHE A 110 -13.13 -14.58 5.27
CA PHE A 110 -12.47 -15.53 4.36
C PHE A 110 -11.04 -15.94 4.78
N PRO A 111 -10.10 -15.04 5.11
CA PRO A 111 -8.78 -15.44 5.58
C PRO A 111 -8.82 -16.21 6.92
N LEU A 112 -9.78 -15.93 7.79
CA LEU A 112 -9.99 -16.64 9.06
C LEU A 112 -10.53 -18.07 8.81
N GLU A 113 -11.44 -18.24 7.86
CA GLU A 113 -11.93 -19.54 7.42
C GLU A 113 -10.76 -20.42 6.91
N ILE A 114 -9.88 -19.86 6.06
CA ILE A 114 -8.67 -20.55 5.56
C ILE A 114 -7.71 -20.89 6.72
N ALA A 115 -7.64 -20.03 7.75
CA ALA A 115 -6.83 -20.29 8.93
C ALA A 115 -7.39 -21.38 9.85
N GLY A 116 -8.65 -21.82 9.63
CA GLY A 116 -9.33 -22.84 10.45
C GLY A 116 -10.01 -22.27 11.68
N THR A 117 -10.25 -20.96 11.75
CA THR A 117 -10.98 -20.28 12.83
C THR A 117 -12.45 -20.73 12.80
N SER A 118 -13.07 -20.90 13.96
CA SER A 118 -14.50 -21.25 14.03
C SER A 118 -15.35 -20.16 13.37
N LYS A 119 -16.51 -20.54 12.82
CA LYS A 119 -17.41 -19.58 12.16
C LYS A 119 -17.82 -18.44 13.09
N ALA A 120 -18.13 -18.76 14.35
CA ALA A 120 -18.55 -17.77 15.35
C ALA A 120 -17.41 -16.77 15.67
N ASP A 121 -16.20 -17.26 15.86
CA ASP A 121 -15.03 -16.40 16.14
C ASP A 121 -14.65 -15.55 14.91
N ALA A 122 -14.74 -16.14 13.71
CA ALA A 122 -14.48 -15.42 12.46
C ALA A 122 -15.49 -14.28 12.25
N GLU A 123 -16.79 -14.53 12.46
CA GLU A 123 -17.83 -13.50 12.36
C GLU A 123 -17.66 -12.42 13.45
N LYS A 124 -17.35 -12.80 14.68
CA LYS A 124 -17.07 -11.84 15.75
C LYS A 124 -15.90 -10.92 15.36
N ARG A 125 -14.78 -11.52 14.98
CA ARG A 125 -13.59 -10.75 14.56
C ARG A 125 -13.88 -9.86 13.35
N ALA A 126 -14.61 -10.36 12.36
CA ALA A 126 -14.95 -9.59 11.19
C ALA A 126 -15.84 -8.36 11.51
N ARG A 127 -16.76 -8.46 12.47
CA ARG A 127 -17.57 -7.32 12.93
C ARG A 127 -16.74 -6.28 13.67
N GLU A 128 -15.81 -6.69 14.52
CA GLU A 128 -14.84 -5.78 15.15
C GLU A 128 -14.03 -5.01 14.11
N LEU A 129 -13.59 -5.69 13.05
CA LEU A 129 -12.83 -5.06 11.96
C LEU A 129 -13.70 -4.11 11.11
N LEU A 130 -14.98 -4.44 10.89
CA LEU A 130 -15.92 -3.54 10.22
C LEU A 130 -16.13 -2.26 11.04
N GLU A 131 -16.15 -2.34 12.36
CA GLU A 131 -16.22 -1.18 13.24
C GLU A 131 -14.95 -0.31 13.12
N ILE A 132 -13.76 -0.93 13.16
CA ILE A 132 -12.47 -0.22 12.99
C ILE A 132 -12.43 0.56 11.68
N VAL A 133 -12.96 0.00 10.58
CA VAL A 133 -12.96 0.69 9.28
C VAL A 133 -14.21 1.55 9.04
N GLY A 134 -15.13 1.63 10.01
CA GLY A 134 -16.34 2.48 9.96
C GLY A 134 -17.38 1.98 8.96
N LEU A 135 -17.61 0.67 8.89
CA LEU A 135 -18.55 0.02 7.98
C LEU A 135 -19.47 -1.00 8.67
N SER A 136 -19.79 -0.81 9.96
CA SER A 136 -20.63 -1.75 10.73
C SER A 136 -22.01 -1.93 10.10
N ASP A 137 -22.58 -0.87 9.51
CA ASP A 137 -23.88 -0.85 8.83
C ASP A 137 -23.86 -1.46 7.41
N ARG A 138 -22.70 -1.83 6.91
CA ARG A 138 -22.45 -2.39 5.57
C ARG A 138 -22.05 -3.87 5.56
N ALA A 139 -22.16 -4.56 6.69
CA ALA A 139 -21.73 -5.95 6.85
C ALA A 139 -22.31 -6.89 5.79
N ASP A 140 -23.58 -6.71 5.44
CA ASP A 140 -24.33 -7.57 4.53
C ASP A 140 -24.33 -7.11 3.06
N ASN A 141 -23.67 -5.97 2.77
CA ASN A 141 -23.55 -5.45 1.40
C ASN A 141 -22.53 -6.27 0.60
N TYR A 142 -22.85 -6.52 -0.68
CA TYR A 142 -21.92 -7.08 -1.66
C TYR A 142 -21.00 -5.98 -2.22
N PRO A 143 -19.81 -6.34 -2.74
CA PRO A 143 -18.88 -5.34 -3.31
C PRO A 143 -19.51 -4.40 -4.34
N SER A 144 -20.44 -4.90 -5.19
CA SER A 144 -21.15 -4.09 -6.17
C SER A 144 -22.08 -3.02 -5.57
N GLN A 145 -22.39 -3.09 -4.27
CA GLN A 145 -23.24 -2.16 -3.53
C GLN A 145 -22.42 -1.16 -2.70
N LEU A 146 -21.08 -1.23 -2.80
CA LEU A 146 -20.15 -0.41 -2.05
C LEU A 146 -19.43 0.58 -2.98
N SER A 147 -19.23 1.81 -2.51
CA SER A 147 -18.34 2.76 -3.20
C SER A 147 -16.89 2.26 -3.22
N GLY A 148 -16.04 2.80 -4.11
CA GLY A 148 -14.63 2.43 -4.19
C GLY A 148 -13.89 2.57 -2.84
N GLY A 149 -14.13 3.67 -2.12
CA GLY A 149 -13.57 3.88 -0.79
C GLY A 149 -14.09 2.88 0.25
N GLN A 150 -15.36 2.48 0.18
CA GLN A 150 -15.92 1.44 1.04
C GLN A 150 -15.33 0.06 0.71
N GLN A 151 -15.18 -0.27 -0.57
CA GLN A 151 -14.52 -1.51 -1.00
C GLN A 151 -13.07 -1.57 -0.50
N GLN A 152 -12.34 -0.45 -0.56
CA GLN A 152 -10.98 -0.36 -0.02
C GLN A 152 -10.94 -0.57 1.49
N ARG A 153 -11.88 0.01 2.24
CA ARG A 153 -12.00 -0.21 3.69
C ARG A 153 -12.27 -1.68 4.02
N VAL A 154 -13.10 -2.38 3.25
CA VAL A 154 -13.32 -3.83 3.39
C VAL A 154 -12.04 -4.61 3.07
N ALA A 155 -11.27 -4.22 2.03
CA ALA A 155 -10.00 -4.85 1.70
C ALA A 155 -8.96 -4.67 2.82
N ILE A 156 -8.91 -3.49 3.45
CA ILE A 156 -8.08 -3.21 4.63
C ILE A 156 -8.49 -4.10 5.81
N ALA A 157 -9.79 -4.17 6.12
CA ALA A 157 -10.30 -5.02 7.20
C ALA A 157 -9.99 -6.50 6.96
N ARG A 158 -10.13 -6.97 5.71
CA ARG A 158 -9.75 -8.33 5.33
C ARG A 158 -8.27 -8.60 5.53
N ALA A 159 -7.39 -7.64 5.19
CA ALA A 159 -5.95 -7.77 5.39
C ALA A 159 -5.57 -7.84 6.88
N LEU A 160 -6.37 -7.21 7.76
CA LEU A 160 -6.18 -7.22 9.22
C LEU A 160 -6.74 -8.48 9.91
N ALA A 161 -7.49 -9.32 9.22
CA ALA A 161 -8.27 -10.40 9.84
C ALA A 161 -7.41 -11.33 10.73
N ASN A 162 -6.25 -11.74 10.26
CA ASN A 162 -5.33 -12.65 10.96
C ASN A 162 -4.36 -11.94 11.94
N ASN A 163 -4.63 -10.68 12.34
CA ASN A 163 -3.73 -9.88 13.19
C ASN A 163 -2.28 -9.83 12.66
N PRO A 164 -2.07 -9.34 11.43
CA PRO A 164 -0.75 -9.33 10.83
C PRO A 164 0.19 -8.38 11.57
N SER A 165 1.49 -8.74 11.65
CA SER A 165 2.55 -7.85 12.14
C SER A 165 2.99 -6.83 11.09
N ILE A 166 2.72 -7.12 9.80
CA ILE A 166 3.06 -6.27 8.67
C ILE A 166 1.92 -6.25 7.63
N MET A 167 1.64 -5.09 7.06
CA MET A 167 0.73 -4.92 5.93
C MET A 167 1.47 -4.34 4.73
N LEU A 168 1.34 -5.00 3.60
CA LEU A 168 1.91 -4.61 2.31
C LEU A 168 0.81 -3.95 1.47
N CYS A 169 0.96 -2.67 1.15
CA CYS A 169 -0.02 -1.86 0.44
C CYS A 169 0.50 -1.55 -0.98
N ASP A 170 0.08 -2.34 -1.98
CA ASP A 170 0.48 -2.15 -3.37
C ASP A 170 -0.48 -1.18 -4.06
N GLU A 171 -0.07 0.10 -4.15
CA GLU A 171 -0.84 1.21 -4.74
C GLU A 171 -2.29 1.32 -4.22
N ALA A 172 -2.47 1.16 -2.91
CA ALA A 172 -3.77 1.03 -2.24
C ALA A 172 -4.73 2.24 -2.41
N THR A 173 -4.28 3.35 -2.96
CA THR A 173 -5.08 4.57 -3.16
C THR A 173 -5.16 5.03 -4.61
N SER A 174 -4.51 4.36 -5.56
CA SER A 174 -4.40 4.81 -6.95
C SER A 174 -5.73 4.86 -7.72
N ALA A 175 -6.74 4.10 -7.28
CA ALA A 175 -8.08 4.05 -7.88
C ALA A 175 -9.10 4.97 -7.19
N LEU A 176 -8.67 5.84 -6.26
CA LEU A 176 -9.53 6.67 -5.42
C LEU A 176 -9.32 8.16 -5.72
N ASP A 177 -10.35 8.95 -5.51
CA ASP A 177 -10.26 10.41 -5.54
C ASP A 177 -9.43 10.94 -4.36
N SER A 178 -9.04 12.22 -4.41
CA SER A 178 -8.15 12.84 -3.43
C SER A 178 -8.73 12.85 -2.01
N THR A 179 -10.03 13.09 -1.87
CA THR A 179 -10.71 13.14 -0.56
C THR A 179 -10.76 11.74 0.07
N THR A 180 -11.16 10.75 -0.72
CA THR A 180 -11.19 9.35 -0.28
C THR A 180 -9.78 8.85 0.02
N THR A 181 -8.77 9.23 -0.79
CA THR A 181 -7.36 8.92 -0.53
C THR A 181 -6.93 9.42 0.85
N ALA A 182 -7.20 10.69 1.18
CA ALA A 182 -6.86 11.25 2.49
C ALA A 182 -7.49 10.44 3.64
N GLN A 183 -8.77 10.08 3.51
CA GLN A 183 -9.46 9.26 4.52
C GLN A 183 -8.87 7.85 4.68
N ILE A 184 -8.42 7.22 3.59
CA ILE A 184 -7.76 5.91 3.64
C ILE A 184 -6.38 6.02 4.28
N LEU A 185 -5.61 7.06 3.98
CA LEU A 185 -4.31 7.30 4.61
C LEU A 185 -4.43 7.54 6.12
N ASP A 186 -5.45 8.29 6.55
CA ASP A 186 -5.72 8.52 7.97
C ASP A 186 -6.15 7.22 8.69
N LEU A 187 -6.95 6.38 8.03
CA LEU A 187 -7.29 5.06 8.53
C LEU A 187 -6.05 4.17 8.69
N LEU A 188 -5.17 4.13 7.68
CA LEU A 188 -3.92 3.36 7.74
C LEU A 188 -3.00 3.86 8.87
N ARG A 189 -2.88 5.18 9.06
CA ARG A 189 -2.11 5.79 10.15
C ARG A 189 -2.65 5.39 11.52
N ARG A 190 -3.99 5.39 11.68
CA ARG A 190 -4.66 4.95 12.90
C ARG A 190 -4.40 3.47 13.17
N ILE A 191 -4.53 2.60 12.16
CA ILE A 191 -4.23 1.17 12.26
C ILE A 191 -2.78 0.94 12.69
N ASN A 192 -1.82 1.63 12.08
CA ASN A 192 -0.41 1.53 12.46
C ASN A 192 -0.20 1.85 13.95
N ARG A 193 -0.75 2.99 14.42
CA ARG A 193 -0.57 3.46 15.81
C ARG A 193 -1.30 2.60 16.83
N GLU A 194 -2.57 2.27 16.58
CA GLU A 194 -3.44 1.59 17.56
C GLU A 194 -3.16 0.08 17.61
N LEU A 195 -2.83 -0.54 16.49
CA LEU A 195 -2.60 -1.99 16.39
C LEU A 195 -1.11 -2.35 16.27
N ASN A 196 -0.21 -1.36 16.27
CA ASN A 196 1.25 -1.53 16.13
C ASN A 196 1.63 -2.39 14.90
N VAL A 197 0.90 -2.22 13.79
CA VAL A 197 1.15 -2.93 12.52
C VAL A 197 2.13 -2.14 11.70
N THR A 198 3.22 -2.76 11.25
CA THR A 198 4.17 -2.15 10.29
C THR A 198 3.51 -2.04 8.93
N LEU A 199 3.61 -0.87 8.28
CA LEU A 199 3.05 -0.67 6.94
C LEU A 199 4.18 -0.52 5.91
N VAL A 200 4.06 -1.23 4.79
CA VAL A 200 4.91 -1.01 3.60
C VAL A 200 4.02 -0.51 2.48
N ILE A 201 4.18 0.76 2.12
CA ILE A 201 3.31 1.46 1.16
C ILE A 201 4.07 1.63 -0.16
N ILE A 202 3.56 1.02 -1.21
CA ILE A 202 4.01 1.30 -2.58
C ILE A 202 3.14 2.39 -3.16
N THR A 203 3.77 3.39 -3.73
CA THR A 203 3.08 4.45 -4.45
C THR A 203 3.99 5.11 -5.48
N HIS A 204 3.41 5.62 -6.55
CA HIS A 204 4.07 6.55 -7.47
C HIS A 204 3.78 8.02 -7.07
N SER A 205 2.87 8.26 -6.11
CA SER A 205 2.52 9.58 -5.63
C SER A 205 3.46 10.04 -4.52
N LEU A 206 4.27 11.05 -4.80
CA LEU A 206 5.16 11.66 -3.81
C LEU A 206 4.39 12.31 -2.67
N SER A 207 3.19 12.86 -2.94
CA SER A 207 2.33 13.47 -1.93
C SER A 207 1.81 12.42 -0.93
N VAL A 208 1.46 11.23 -1.40
CA VAL A 208 1.08 10.11 -0.52
C VAL A 208 2.25 9.70 0.36
N ALA A 209 3.43 9.45 -0.22
CA ALA A 209 4.61 9.06 0.53
C ALA A 209 4.98 10.10 1.59
N ARG A 210 5.03 11.38 1.22
CA ARG A 210 5.35 12.48 2.14
C ARG A 210 4.35 12.63 3.28
N ASN A 211 3.07 12.34 3.01
CA ASN A 211 2.03 12.50 4.03
C ASN A 211 2.03 11.40 5.08
N ILE A 212 2.39 10.16 4.75
CA ILE A 212 2.14 9.05 5.67
C ILE A 212 3.41 8.32 6.10
N CYS A 213 4.47 8.28 5.27
CA CYS A 213 5.64 7.45 5.53
C CYS A 213 6.62 8.13 6.49
N ASP A 214 7.19 7.34 7.41
CA ASP A 214 8.28 7.76 8.28
C ASP A 214 9.61 7.77 7.52
N ARG A 215 9.86 6.70 6.74
CA ARG A 215 11.03 6.55 5.87
C ARG A 215 10.59 6.11 4.48
N VAL A 216 11.41 6.44 3.48
CA VAL A 216 11.13 6.14 2.08
C VAL A 216 12.37 5.59 1.39
N ALA A 217 12.17 4.59 0.51
CA ALA A 217 13.15 4.16 -0.48
C ALA A 217 12.67 4.52 -1.89
N MET A 218 13.53 5.20 -2.65
CA MET A 218 13.34 5.46 -4.07
C MET A 218 13.92 4.31 -4.89
N ILE A 219 13.09 3.68 -5.73
CA ILE A 219 13.52 2.63 -6.65
C ILE A 219 13.51 3.15 -8.08
N ASP A 220 14.61 2.91 -8.77
CA ASP A 220 14.74 3.12 -10.21
C ASP A 220 15.54 1.99 -10.85
N GLY A 221 15.11 1.53 -12.05
CA GLY A 221 15.79 0.45 -12.77
C GLY A 221 16.05 -0.82 -11.95
N GLY A 222 15.16 -1.14 -10.98
CA GLY A 222 15.29 -2.30 -10.11
C GLY A 222 16.30 -2.13 -8.96
N ARG A 223 16.79 -0.92 -8.69
CA ARG A 223 17.75 -0.62 -7.61
C ARG A 223 17.20 0.42 -6.66
N ILE A 224 17.56 0.37 -5.39
CA ILE A 224 17.36 1.50 -4.48
C ILE A 224 18.42 2.55 -4.81
N VAL A 225 17.98 3.73 -5.27
CA VAL A 225 18.86 4.83 -5.63
C VAL A 225 19.04 5.82 -4.49
N GLU A 226 18.06 5.89 -3.58
CA GLU A 226 18.09 6.74 -2.40
C GLU A 226 17.14 6.20 -1.34
N MET A 227 17.50 6.31 -0.07
CA MET A 227 16.66 5.87 1.05
C MET A 227 17.01 6.69 2.32
N GLY A 228 15.98 7.06 3.06
CA GLY A 228 16.17 7.83 4.30
C GLY A 228 14.86 8.21 4.97
N ASP A 229 14.97 9.09 5.99
CA ASP A 229 13.83 9.76 6.59
C ASP A 229 13.07 10.56 5.54
N THR A 230 11.74 10.54 5.62
CA THR A 230 10.89 11.16 4.59
C THR A 230 11.11 12.65 4.48
N GLU A 231 11.17 13.37 5.60
CA GLU A 231 11.34 14.83 5.58
C GLU A 231 12.72 15.22 5.04
N GLU A 232 13.77 14.51 5.46
CA GLU A 232 15.14 14.74 5.00
C GLU A 232 15.26 14.47 3.50
N LEU A 233 14.77 13.32 3.03
CA LEU A 233 14.86 12.89 1.65
C LEU A 233 14.11 13.82 0.69
N PHE A 234 12.94 14.34 1.09
CA PHE A 234 12.16 15.28 0.27
C PHE A 234 12.66 16.73 0.34
N SER A 235 13.35 17.11 1.42
CA SER A 235 13.93 18.48 1.56
C SER A 235 15.30 18.60 0.92
N ASN A 236 16.10 17.52 0.89
CA ASN A 236 17.46 17.50 0.37
C ASN A 236 17.75 16.28 -0.50
N PRO A 237 17.00 16.07 -1.61
CA PRO A 237 17.16 14.92 -2.47
C PRO A 237 18.55 14.88 -3.10
N GLN A 238 19.21 13.71 -3.07
CA GLN A 238 20.54 13.52 -3.65
C GLN A 238 20.46 12.97 -5.08
N SER A 239 19.56 12.04 -5.34
CA SER A 239 19.39 11.43 -6.66
C SER A 239 18.73 12.38 -7.65
N ASP A 240 19.22 12.41 -8.89
CA ASP A 240 18.66 13.27 -9.93
C ASP A 240 17.22 12.90 -10.28
N ILE A 241 16.88 11.61 -10.21
CA ILE A 241 15.52 11.17 -10.47
C ILE A 241 14.53 11.68 -9.42
N LEU A 242 14.90 11.69 -8.14
CA LEU A 242 14.03 12.23 -7.09
C LEU A 242 13.89 13.75 -7.19
N LYS A 243 14.96 14.48 -7.53
CA LYS A 243 14.92 15.92 -7.83
C LYS A 243 13.94 16.24 -8.94
N THR A 244 14.02 15.48 -10.04
CA THR A 244 13.11 15.62 -11.19
C THR A 244 11.66 15.37 -10.78
N LEU A 245 11.37 14.26 -10.11
CA LEU A 245 10.02 13.93 -9.66
C LEU A 245 9.42 14.97 -8.72
N ILE A 246 10.23 15.52 -7.78
CA ILE A 246 9.77 16.58 -6.87
C ILE A 246 9.46 17.86 -7.65
N THR A 247 10.26 18.18 -8.67
CA THR A 247 10.06 19.36 -9.50
C THR A 247 8.78 19.23 -10.32
N ASP A 248 8.57 18.09 -10.98
CA ASP A 248 7.37 17.79 -11.78
C ASP A 248 6.10 17.85 -10.93
N ALA A 249 6.12 17.24 -9.74
CA ALA A 249 5.00 17.29 -8.81
C ALA A 249 4.64 18.72 -8.35
N LYS A 250 5.64 19.62 -8.23
CA LYS A 250 5.40 21.05 -7.91
C LYS A 250 4.73 21.77 -9.09
N VAL A 251 5.13 21.48 -10.32
CA VAL A 251 4.56 22.07 -11.55
C VAL A 251 3.11 21.64 -11.73
N GLU A 252 2.80 20.36 -11.54
CA GLU A 252 1.43 19.83 -11.64
C GLU A 252 0.50 20.48 -10.60
N ASN A 253 0.94 20.62 -9.35
CA ASN A 253 0.18 21.27 -8.30
C ASN A 253 -0.08 22.77 -8.57
N HIS A 254 0.81 23.47 -9.27
CA HIS A 254 0.59 24.86 -9.69
C HIS A 254 -0.43 24.97 -10.81
N ARG A 255 -0.44 24.05 -11.78
CA ARG A 255 -1.42 24.03 -12.88
C ARG A 255 -2.83 23.77 -12.36
N HIS A 256 -3.04 22.79 -11.48
CA HIS A 256 -4.34 22.51 -10.88
C HIS A 256 -4.88 23.67 -10.03
N LYS A 257 -4.05 24.46 -9.38
CA LYS A 257 -4.48 25.68 -8.65
C LYS A 257 -4.90 26.80 -9.58
N HIS A 258 -4.29 26.94 -10.76
CA HIS A 258 -4.68 27.94 -11.75
C HIS A 258 -5.97 27.59 -12.47
N ASP A 259 -6.18 26.31 -12.81
CA ASP A 259 -7.41 25.85 -13.48
C ASP A 259 -8.63 25.93 -12.56
N SER A 260 -8.49 25.70 -11.26
CA SER A 260 -9.57 25.86 -10.28
C SER A 260 -9.91 27.33 -10.01
N ALA A 261 -8.96 28.24 -10.06
CA ALA A 261 -9.20 29.69 -9.90
C ALA A 261 -9.89 30.32 -11.12
N SER A 262 -9.64 29.78 -12.32
CA SER A 262 -10.27 30.29 -13.55
C SER A 262 -11.70 29.79 -13.77
N SER A 263 -12.13 28.73 -13.10
CA SER A 263 -13.51 28.23 -13.16
C SER A 263 -14.48 28.99 -12.27
N ASP A 264 -14.00 29.63 -11.21
CA ASP A 264 -14.84 30.41 -10.28
C ASP A 264 -15.14 31.83 -10.78
N GLU A 265 -14.36 32.38 -11.73
CA GLU A 265 -14.62 33.72 -12.31
C GLU A 265 -15.67 33.77 -13.43
N GLN A 266 -16.17 32.63 -13.93
CA GLN A 266 -17.12 32.59 -15.04
C GLN A 266 -18.62 32.47 -14.63
N THR A 267 -18.94 32.48 -13.36
CA THR A 267 -20.33 32.29 -12.87
C THR A 267 -21.04 33.60 -12.46
N ASP A 268 -20.45 34.76 -12.62
CA ASP A 268 -21.08 36.05 -12.25
C ASP A 268 -21.30 36.94 -13.49
N ALA A 269 -22.26 36.55 -14.38
CA ALA A 269 -22.79 37.42 -15.39
C ALA A 269 -24.28 37.74 -15.06
N PRO A 270 -24.67 39.01 -14.86
CA PRO A 270 -26.02 39.33 -14.49
C PRO A 270 -26.98 39.12 -15.68
N THR A 271 -28.01 38.34 -15.45
CA THR A 271 -29.18 38.20 -16.33
C THR A 271 -29.85 39.54 -16.49
N LYS A 272 -29.81 40.15 -17.67
CA LYS A 272 -30.66 41.32 -18.02
C LYS A 272 -32.10 40.87 -18.18
N GLU A 273 -32.94 41.38 -17.32
CA GLU A 273 -34.37 41.44 -17.55
C GLU A 273 -34.67 42.25 -18.81
N GLU A 274 -35.37 41.66 -19.78
CA GLU A 274 -36.13 42.43 -20.79
C GLU A 274 -37.60 42.37 -20.43
N VAL A 275 -38.07 43.57 -20.05
CA VAL A 275 -39.49 43.95 -19.99
C VAL A 275 -40.00 44.12 -21.41
N LYS A 276 -41.01 43.36 -21.79
CA LYS A 276 -42.21 43.86 -22.52
C LYS A 276 -43.28 42.79 -22.55
#